data_f4a992b5b9247809605d2fb80df58de1
#
_entry.id   f4a992b5b9247809605d2fb80df58de1
#
_cell.length_a   1.000
_cell.length_b   1.000
_cell.length_c   1.000
_cell.angle_alpha   90.00
_cell.angle_beta   90.00
_cell.angle_gamma   90.00
#
_symmetry.space_group_name_H-M   'P 1'
#
loop_
_entity.id
_entity.type
_entity.pdbx_description
1 polymer ?
#
loop_
_entity_poly.entity_id
_entity_poly.type
_entity_poly.pdbx_seq_one_letter_code
_entity_poly.pdbx_strand_id
1 'polypeptide(L)'
;MAYVDSNLNDPSLFFNTVIFTGDVVDGDGTYHDQAVTGVGFEPDLLWHKGVTGARPHYIVDSVRGQGGSPTEMKHISSSATAEETTTNTNGHIKSLDSDGWTAVSGSDSSSRANNSCLNG
;
A
#
# COMPACT_ATOMS: atom_id res chain seq x y z
N MET A 1 42.18 -5.43 -7.92
CA MET A 1 40.85 -5.17 -8.51
C MET A 1 40.16 -4.17 -7.62
N ALA A 2 39.92 -2.95 -8.12
CA ALA A 2 39.17 -1.98 -7.35
C ALA A 2 37.71 -2.40 -7.35
N TYR A 3 37.17 -2.76 -6.20
CA TYR A 3 35.72 -2.86 -6.04
C TYR A 3 35.17 -1.45 -6.15
N VAL A 4 34.40 -1.19 -7.18
CA VAL A 4 33.56 0.00 -7.20
C VAL A 4 32.56 -0.20 -6.09
N ASP A 5 32.64 0.61 -5.07
CA ASP A 5 31.66 0.65 -3.98
C ASP A 5 30.36 1.14 -4.61
N SER A 6 29.56 0.21 -5.11
CA SER A 6 28.25 0.54 -5.66
C SER A 6 27.26 0.47 -4.51
N ASN A 7 26.34 1.40 -4.44
CA ASN A 7 25.24 1.42 -3.47
C ASN A 7 24.41 0.12 -3.49
N LEU A 8 24.62 -0.76 -4.47
CA LEU A 8 24.06 -2.10 -4.57
C LEU A 8 24.53 -3.05 -3.44
N ASN A 9 25.54 -2.67 -2.66
CA ASN A 9 25.99 -3.46 -1.51
C ASN A 9 25.08 -3.35 -0.30
N ASP A 10 24.14 -2.40 -0.32
CA ASP A 10 23.13 -2.24 0.73
C ASP A 10 21.72 -2.42 0.14
N PRO A 11 21.17 -3.64 0.21
CA PRO A 11 19.82 -3.89 -0.30
C PRO A 11 18.72 -3.05 0.34
N SER A 12 18.94 -2.57 1.58
CA SER A 12 17.97 -1.76 2.31
C SER A 12 17.70 -0.40 1.68
N LEU A 13 18.58 0.07 0.78
CA LEU A 13 18.39 1.29 0.00
C LEU A 13 17.39 1.12 -1.15
N PHE A 14 17.05 -0.14 -1.51
CA PHE A 14 16.24 -0.45 -2.69
C PHE A 14 15.10 -1.42 -2.41
N PHE A 15 15.17 -2.15 -1.31
CA PHE A 15 14.15 -3.11 -0.92
C PHE A 15 14.03 -3.17 0.59
N ASN A 16 12.81 -3.00 1.08
CA ASN A 16 12.53 -3.13 2.51
C ASN A 16 11.16 -3.76 2.74
N THR A 17 10.96 -4.32 3.92
CA THR A 17 9.68 -4.88 4.36
C THR A 17 9.29 -4.21 5.67
N VAL A 18 8.10 -3.63 5.70
CA VAL A 18 7.54 -2.97 6.87
C VAL A 18 6.29 -3.70 7.32
N ILE A 19 6.18 -3.94 8.61
CA ILE A 19 4.95 -4.43 9.25
C ILE A 19 4.34 -3.26 10.02
N PHE A 20 3.06 -3.04 9.82
CA PHE A 20 2.34 -1.99 10.52
C PHE A 20 0.97 -2.50 11.00
N THR A 21 0.40 -1.81 11.95
CA THR A 21 -0.97 -2.06 12.42
C THR A 21 -1.88 -0.97 11.88
N GLY A 22 -2.98 -1.35 11.27
CA GLY A 22 -4.00 -0.39 10.86
C GLY A 22 -4.60 0.33 12.06
N ASP A 23 -4.73 1.63 11.96
CA ASP A 23 -5.23 2.51 13.01
C ASP A 23 -6.73 2.87 12.86
N VAL A 24 -7.41 2.23 11.93
CA VAL A 24 -8.82 2.53 11.67
C VAL A 24 -9.67 2.19 12.87
N VAL A 25 -10.10 3.24 13.51
CA VAL A 25 -11.14 3.20 14.51
C VAL A 25 -12.47 3.28 13.77
N ASP A 26 -13.01 2.11 13.45
CA ASP A 26 -14.41 1.93 13.19
C ASP A 26 -15.11 2.73 12.07
N GLY A 27 -15.72 2.00 11.18
CA GLY A 27 -16.53 2.47 10.07
C GLY A 27 -17.59 3.50 10.41
N ASP A 28 -17.15 4.73 10.57
CA ASP A 28 -18.03 5.89 10.63
C ASP A 28 -18.48 6.35 9.23
N GLY A 29 -18.10 5.58 8.20
CA GLY A 29 -18.38 5.88 6.80
C GLY A 29 -17.44 6.92 6.18
N THR A 30 -16.38 7.31 6.88
CA THR A 30 -15.39 8.25 6.38
C THR A 30 -14.10 7.54 5.99
N TYR A 31 -13.35 8.14 5.06
CA TYR A 31 -12.02 7.68 4.67
C TYR A 31 -10.98 8.24 5.64
N HIS A 32 -10.16 7.37 6.19
CA HIS A 32 -9.05 7.75 7.05
C HIS A 32 -7.74 7.43 6.39
N ASP A 33 -6.85 8.41 6.37
CA ASP A 33 -5.49 8.27 5.85
C ASP A 33 -4.57 7.77 6.95
N GLN A 34 -3.77 6.74 6.65
CA GLN A 34 -2.68 6.30 7.51
C GLN A 34 -1.37 6.32 6.74
N ALA A 35 -0.43 7.14 7.18
CA ALA A 35 0.93 7.13 6.65
C ALA A 35 1.71 5.96 7.27
N VAL A 36 2.31 5.13 6.42
CA VAL A 36 3.22 4.06 6.81
C VAL A 36 4.62 4.48 6.41
N THR A 37 5.50 4.63 7.38
CA THR A 37 6.87 5.11 7.22
C THR A 37 7.91 4.08 7.66
N GLY A 38 9.19 4.37 7.48
CA GLY A 38 10.28 3.47 7.87
C GLY A 38 10.75 2.56 6.75
N VAL A 39 10.35 2.84 5.52
CA VAL A 39 10.89 2.15 4.34
C VAL A 39 12.31 2.61 4.03
N GLY A 40 12.62 3.88 4.27
CA GLY A 40 13.93 4.48 4.04
C GLY A 40 14.11 5.07 2.64
N PHE A 41 13.12 4.95 1.77
CA PHE A 41 13.09 5.49 0.41
C PHE A 41 11.63 5.59 -0.09
N GLU A 42 11.42 6.31 -1.19
CA GLU A 42 10.15 6.33 -1.90
C GLU A 42 10.03 5.03 -2.73
N PRO A 43 9.03 4.18 -2.48
CA PRO A 43 8.87 2.94 -3.23
C PRO A 43 8.42 3.20 -4.67
N ASP A 44 9.03 2.53 -5.63
CA ASP A 44 8.52 2.45 -7.01
C ASP A 44 7.50 1.32 -7.19
N LEU A 45 7.56 0.32 -6.31
CA LEU A 45 6.62 -0.80 -6.28
C LEU A 45 6.31 -1.16 -4.84
N LEU A 46 5.04 -1.25 -4.52
CA LEU A 46 4.53 -1.69 -3.23
C LEU A 46 3.69 -2.95 -3.42
N TRP A 47 4.06 -4.01 -2.72
CA TRP A 47 3.22 -5.20 -2.57
C TRP A 47 2.68 -5.25 -1.15
N HIS A 48 1.42 -4.97 -1.00
CA HIS A 48 0.72 -4.87 0.29
C HIS A 48 -0.17 -6.08 0.53
N LYS A 49 -0.17 -6.59 1.76
CA LYS A 49 -0.96 -7.75 2.17
C LYS A 49 -1.36 -7.65 3.64
N GLY A 50 -2.66 -7.76 3.92
CA GLY A 50 -3.14 -7.97 5.27
C GLY A 50 -2.82 -9.37 5.78
N VAL A 51 -2.28 -9.49 7.00
CA VAL A 51 -1.82 -10.75 7.60
C VAL A 51 -2.80 -11.33 8.61
N THR A 52 -3.75 -10.52 9.10
CA THR A 52 -4.71 -10.93 10.14
C THR A 52 -5.98 -11.58 9.61
N GLY A 53 -6.12 -11.72 8.29
CA GLY A 53 -7.30 -12.32 7.66
C GLY A 53 -7.09 -12.68 6.21
N ALA A 54 -8.09 -13.31 5.61
CA ALA A 54 -8.12 -13.64 4.19
C ALA A 54 -8.39 -12.37 3.38
N ARG A 55 -7.33 -11.63 3.02
CA ARG A 55 -7.39 -10.39 2.29
C ARG A 55 -6.72 -10.51 0.93
N PRO A 56 -7.19 -9.80 -0.08
CA PRO A 56 -6.49 -9.69 -1.35
C PRO A 56 -5.08 -9.10 -1.17
N HIS A 57 -4.21 -9.42 -2.10
CA HIS A 57 -2.92 -8.74 -2.23
C HIS A 57 -3.10 -7.57 -3.18
N TYR A 58 -2.55 -6.42 -2.82
CA TYR A 58 -2.53 -5.23 -3.66
C TYR A 58 -1.11 -4.95 -4.12
N ILE A 59 -0.96 -4.72 -5.41
CA ILE A 59 0.27 -4.27 -6.02
C ILE A 59 0.00 -2.93 -6.66
N VAL A 60 0.74 -1.92 -6.25
CA VAL A 60 0.75 -0.59 -6.84
C VAL A 60 2.17 -0.24 -7.27
N ASP A 61 2.31 0.59 -8.27
CA ASP A 61 3.62 1.07 -8.73
C ASP A 61 3.55 2.51 -9.24
N SER A 62 4.71 3.15 -9.30
CA SER A 62 4.86 4.54 -9.74
C SER A 62 4.53 4.72 -11.23
N VAL A 63 4.65 3.66 -12.04
CA VAL A 63 4.42 3.70 -13.50
C VAL A 63 2.93 3.74 -13.83
N ARG A 64 2.10 2.93 -13.14
CA ARG A 64 0.64 3.01 -13.28
C ARG A 64 0.10 4.30 -12.71
N GLY A 65 0.75 4.80 -11.66
CA GLY A 65 0.45 6.07 -11.04
C GLY A 65 -0.96 6.18 -10.48
N GLN A 66 -1.45 7.40 -10.48
CA GLN A 66 -2.77 7.74 -9.95
C GLN A 66 -3.89 7.28 -10.89
N GLY A 67 -5.02 6.93 -10.30
CA GLY A 67 -6.24 6.57 -11.03
C GLY A 67 -7.07 7.77 -11.46
N GLY A 68 -8.37 7.60 -11.53
CA GLY A 68 -9.31 8.65 -11.91
C GLY A 68 -9.49 9.77 -10.87
N SER A 69 -9.04 9.56 -9.65
CA SER A 69 -9.01 10.54 -8.56
C SER A 69 -7.57 10.80 -8.13
N PRO A 70 -7.21 12.02 -7.76
CA PRO A 70 -5.86 12.34 -7.30
C PRO A 70 -5.51 11.69 -5.94
N THR A 71 -6.42 10.94 -5.36
CA THR A 71 -6.26 10.31 -4.05
C THR A 71 -6.23 8.78 -4.12
N GLU A 72 -6.15 8.20 -5.31
CA GLU A 72 -6.24 6.75 -5.51
C GLU A 72 -5.18 6.28 -6.49
N MET A 73 -4.35 5.34 -6.06
CA MET A 73 -3.42 4.68 -6.95
C MET A 73 -4.10 3.49 -7.66
N LYS A 74 -3.78 3.34 -8.93
CA LYS A 74 -4.16 2.15 -9.68
C LYS A 74 -3.48 0.91 -9.09
N HIS A 75 -4.24 -0.15 -8.92
CA HIS A 75 -3.71 -1.39 -8.36
C HIS A 75 -4.18 -2.62 -9.13
N ILE A 76 -3.40 -3.66 -9.03
CA ILE A 76 -3.75 -5.02 -9.44
C ILE A 76 -3.71 -5.94 -8.21
N SER A 77 -4.44 -7.05 -8.28
CA SER A 77 -4.38 -8.07 -7.24
C SER A 77 -3.61 -9.29 -7.75
N SER A 78 -2.55 -9.68 -7.05
CA SER A 78 -1.82 -10.90 -7.39
C SER A 78 -2.56 -12.18 -6.97
N SER A 79 -3.63 -12.04 -6.22
CA SER A 79 -4.45 -13.16 -5.72
C SER A 79 -5.80 -13.32 -6.44
N ALA A 80 -6.03 -12.53 -7.48
CA ALA A 80 -7.27 -12.54 -8.25
C ALA A 80 -6.99 -12.34 -9.74
N THR A 81 -7.96 -12.72 -10.57
CA THR A 81 -7.91 -12.51 -12.04
C THR A 81 -8.57 -11.21 -12.46
N ALA A 82 -8.89 -10.33 -11.50
CA ALA A 82 -9.49 -9.04 -11.77
C ALA A 82 -8.52 -8.14 -12.56
N GLU A 83 -9.08 -7.32 -13.44
CA GLU A 83 -8.35 -6.27 -14.13
C GLU A 83 -7.87 -5.17 -13.17
N GLU A 84 -7.04 -4.29 -13.68
CA GLU A 84 -6.61 -3.09 -12.95
C GLU A 84 -7.81 -2.27 -12.50
N THR A 85 -7.79 -1.82 -11.26
CA THR A 85 -8.83 -0.97 -10.68
C THR A 85 -8.23 0.16 -9.85
N THR A 86 -9.03 1.16 -9.55
CA THR A 86 -8.59 2.34 -8.79
C THR A 86 -9.23 2.39 -7.42
N THR A 87 -10.51 2.12 -7.32
CA THR A 87 -11.28 2.34 -6.09
C THR A 87 -11.66 1.04 -5.44
N ASN A 88 -11.51 0.98 -4.15
CA ASN A 88 -12.02 -0.12 -3.35
C ASN A 88 -12.73 0.44 -2.12
N THR A 89 -14.01 0.10 -1.96
CA THR A 89 -14.80 0.44 -0.76
C THR A 89 -14.20 -0.13 0.52
N ASN A 90 -13.29 -1.08 0.41
CA ASN A 90 -12.60 -1.71 1.52
C ASN A 90 -11.23 -1.07 1.85
N GLY A 91 -10.85 -0.02 1.14
CA GLY A 91 -9.57 0.65 1.29
C GLY A 91 -8.67 0.56 0.06
N HIS A 92 -7.70 1.43 -0.02
CA HIS A 92 -6.76 1.52 -1.15
C HIS A 92 -5.45 2.21 -0.74
N ILE A 93 -4.48 2.20 -1.62
CA ILE A 93 -3.26 3.01 -1.48
C ILE A 93 -3.51 4.36 -2.14
N LYS A 94 -3.22 5.43 -1.42
CA LYS A 94 -3.40 6.81 -1.86
C LYS A 94 -2.19 7.33 -2.61
N SER A 95 -1.00 7.10 -2.06
CA SER A 95 0.26 7.61 -2.59
C SER A 95 1.43 6.74 -2.19
N LEU A 96 2.49 6.79 -2.98
CA LEU A 96 3.84 6.41 -2.59
C LEU A 96 4.52 7.68 -2.10
N ASP A 97 5.17 7.62 -0.95
CA ASP A 97 5.71 8.78 -0.23
C ASP A 97 7.23 8.61 -0.05
N SER A 98 7.92 9.69 0.29
CA SER A 98 9.39 9.71 0.34
C SER A 98 10.04 8.70 1.30
N ASP A 99 9.29 8.14 2.25
CA ASP A 99 9.75 7.15 3.23
C ASP A 99 8.74 6.01 3.39
N GLY A 100 7.87 5.77 2.40
CA GLY A 100 6.85 4.74 2.50
C GLY A 100 5.62 5.00 1.64
N TRP A 101 4.44 4.92 2.23
CA TRP A 101 3.18 5.12 1.51
C TRP A 101 2.06 5.59 2.42
N THR A 102 1.02 6.14 1.85
CA THR A 102 -0.24 6.42 2.55
C THR A 102 -1.31 5.42 2.13
N ALA A 103 -1.85 4.71 3.10
CA ALA A 103 -3.00 3.84 2.96
C ALA A 103 -4.27 4.59 3.38
N VAL A 104 -5.41 4.23 2.77
CA VAL A 104 -6.71 4.82 3.08
C VAL A 104 -7.69 3.72 3.44
N SER A 105 -8.43 3.90 4.52
CA SER A 105 -9.50 2.99 4.90
C SER A 105 -10.65 3.06 3.90
N GLY A 106 -11.41 1.97 3.79
CA GLY A 106 -12.64 1.97 3.01
C GLY A 106 -13.80 2.70 3.71
N SER A 107 -14.81 3.01 2.93
CA SER A 107 -16.08 3.60 3.41
C SER A 107 -17.11 2.55 3.84
N ASP A 108 -16.81 1.27 3.74
CA ASP A 108 -17.72 0.20 4.13
C ASP A 108 -17.79 0.06 5.66
N SER A 109 -18.86 0.60 6.23
CA SER A 109 -19.12 0.55 7.67
C SER A 109 -19.54 -0.83 8.18
N SER A 110 -19.95 -1.73 7.28
CA SER A 110 -20.45 -3.06 7.67
C SER A 110 -19.33 -4.08 7.84
N SER A 111 -18.13 -3.77 7.39
CA SER A 111 -17.04 -4.72 7.27
C SER A 111 -15.72 -4.13 7.73
N ARG A 112 -15.58 -3.93 9.04
CA ARG A 112 -14.31 -3.59 9.68
C ARG A 112 -13.17 -4.50 9.26
N ALA A 113 -13.55 -5.70 8.92
CA ALA A 113 -12.67 -6.71 8.42
C ALA A 113 -12.19 -6.45 6.99
N ASN A 114 -12.75 -5.48 6.29
CA ASN A 114 -12.48 -5.24 4.87
C ASN A 114 -11.57 -4.05 4.59
N ASN A 115 -11.05 -3.37 5.58
CA ASN A 115 -9.99 -2.41 5.38
C ASN A 115 -8.69 -3.15 5.03
N SER A 116 -8.68 -3.70 3.82
CA SER A 116 -7.58 -4.56 3.37
C SER A 116 -6.25 -3.83 3.29
N CYS A 117 -6.28 -2.51 3.28
CA CYS A 117 -5.07 -1.70 3.31
C CYS A 117 -4.62 -1.32 4.72
N LEU A 118 -5.49 -1.39 5.71
CA LEU A 118 -5.16 -0.93 7.07
C LEU A 118 -5.16 -2.02 8.13
N ASN A 119 -5.71 -3.19 7.85
CA ASN A 119 -5.62 -4.34 8.74
C ASN A 119 -4.42 -5.22 8.35
N GLY A 120 -3.25 -4.75 8.72
CA GLY A 120 -2.01 -5.50 8.63
C GLY A 120 -1.90 -6.60 9.66
#